data_acb0fbf8ec782fa6c1d07d6bfbde1da8
#
_entry.id   acb0fbf8ec782fa6c1d07d6bfbde1da8
#
_cell.length_a   1.000
_cell.length_b   1.000
_cell.length_c   1.000
_cell.angle_alpha   90.00
_cell.angle_beta   90.00
_cell.angle_gamma   90.00
#
_symmetry.space_group_name_H-M   'P 1'
#
loop_
_entity.id
_entity.type
_entity.pdbx_description
1 polymer ?
#
loop_
_entity_poly.entity_id
_entity_poly.type
_entity_poly.pdbx_seq_one_letter_code
_entity_poly.pdbx_strand_id
1 'polypeptide(L)'
;MLGKLLGSLFKGSGPKAPEGPAAQEDYKGFLILAEPRQAGGQWQIAGRILKEVDGEAREHVFIRADQLPSRDEAADFMLRKARSMIDQQGDGIFR
;
A
#
# COMPACT_ATOMS: atom_id res chain seq x y z
N MET A 1 -3.83 1.35 -19.75
CA MET A 1 -3.22 0.43 -18.88
C MET A 1 -2.86 0.98 -17.56
N LEU A 2 -3.74 0.73 -16.66
CA LEU A 2 -3.57 1.22 -15.33
C LEU A 2 -2.30 0.69 -14.67
N GLY A 3 -2.08 -0.60 -14.78
CA GLY A 3 -0.91 -1.19 -14.16
C GLY A 3 0.38 -0.63 -14.69
N LYS A 4 0.41 -0.34 -15.97
CA LYS A 4 1.60 0.20 -16.57
C LYS A 4 1.92 1.59 -16.05
N LEU A 5 0.89 2.40 -15.90
CA LEU A 5 1.08 3.73 -15.38
C LEU A 5 1.59 3.70 -13.95
N LEU A 6 1.01 2.85 -13.15
CA LEU A 6 1.44 2.75 -11.76
C LEU A 6 2.85 2.18 -11.66
N GLY A 7 3.17 1.24 -12.53
CA GLY A 7 4.51 0.70 -12.53
C GLY A 7 5.54 1.75 -12.87
N SER A 8 5.21 2.61 -13.79
CA SER A 8 6.10 3.69 -14.17
C SER A 8 6.30 4.66 -13.00
N LEU A 9 5.24 4.93 -12.30
CA LEU A 9 5.31 5.81 -11.16
C LEU A 9 6.26 5.27 -10.09
N PHE A 10 6.19 3.99 -9.83
CA PHE A 10 7.06 3.40 -8.83
C PHE A 10 8.49 3.33 -9.27
N LYS A 11 8.71 3.05 -10.54
CA LYS A 11 10.05 3.01 -11.06
C LYS A 11 10.75 4.33 -10.86
N GLY A 12 10.05 5.41 -11.04
CA GLY A 12 10.67 6.69 -10.90
C GLY A 12 10.86 7.12 -9.49
N SER A 13 10.12 6.56 -8.56
CA SER A 13 10.13 7.12 -7.23
C SER A 13 11.00 6.40 -6.24
N GLY A 14 11.40 5.19 -6.47
CA GLY A 14 12.07 4.48 -5.41
C GLY A 14 13.30 3.75 -5.80
N PRO A 15 14.20 4.39 -6.50
CA PRO A 15 15.32 3.65 -6.96
C PRO A 15 16.17 3.13 -5.86
N LYS A 16 16.23 3.79 -4.77
CA LYS A 16 17.12 3.31 -3.83
C LYS A 16 16.52 2.66 -2.67
N ALA A 17 15.29 2.49 -2.59
CA ALA A 17 14.72 1.83 -1.47
C ALA A 17 15.19 0.39 -1.47
N PRO A 18 16.10 0.04 -0.63
CA PRO A 18 16.68 -1.30 -0.71
C PRO A 18 15.66 -2.37 -0.48
N GLU A 19 14.65 -2.10 0.28
CA GLU A 19 13.72 -3.12 0.56
C GLU A 19 12.44 -3.03 -0.20
N GLY A 20 12.06 -1.86 -0.59
CA GLY A 20 10.80 -1.69 -1.27
C GLY A 20 9.65 -2.19 -0.41
N PRO A 21 8.48 -2.43 -1.01
CA PRO A 21 7.35 -2.94 -0.24
C PRO A 21 7.58 -4.38 0.17
N ALA A 22 7.10 -4.73 1.35
CA ALA A 22 7.15 -6.10 1.79
C ALA A 22 6.25 -6.98 0.94
N ALA A 23 5.15 -6.42 0.45
CA ALA A 23 4.22 -7.14 -0.41
C ALA A 23 3.41 -6.13 -1.19
N GLN A 24 2.85 -6.56 -2.31
CA GLN A 24 1.95 -5.70 -3.06
C GLN A 24 0.90 -6.55 -3.72
N GLU A 25 -0.21 -5.93 -4.04
CA GLU A 25 -1.34 -6.65 -4.58
C GLU A 25 -2.22 -5.73 -5.40
N ASP A 26 -2.68 -6.21 -6.56
CA ASP A 26 -3.70 -5.52 -7.33
C ASP A 26 -5.06 -6.01 -6.86
N TYR A 27 -5.92 -5.11 -6.45
CA TYR A 27 -7.21 -5.49 -5.92
C TYR A 27 -8.27 -4.55 -6.46
N LYS A 28 -9.15 -5.06 -7.30
CA LYS A 28 -10.27 -4.29 -7.87
C LYS A 28 -9.83 -2.98 -8.49
N GLY A 29 -8.69 -3.00 -9.16
CA GLY A 29 -8.17 -1.80 -9.81
C GLY A 29 -7.32 -0.91 -8.93
N PHE A 30 -7.17 -1.28 -7.66
CA PHE A 30 -6.30 -0.56 -6.75
C PHE A 30 -4.98 -1.31 -6.60
N LEU A 31 -3.90 -0.58 -6.45
CA LEU A 31 -2.61 -1.18 -6.15
C LEU A 31 -2.31 -0.94 -4.68
N ILE A 32 -2.14 -2.01 -3.93
CA ILE A 32 -1.88 -1.93 -2.51
C ILE A 32 -0.41 -2.24 -2.29
N LEU A 33 0.29 -1.35 -1.60
CA LEU A 33 1.68 -1.53 -1.25
C LEU A 33 1.81 -1.63 0.26
N ALA A 34 2.25 -2.78 0.74
CA ALA A 34 2.45 -2.98 2.16
C ALA A 34 3.88 -2.59 2.49
N GLU A 35 4.04 -1.55 3.28
CA GLU A 35 5.35 -1.01 3.63
C GLU A 35 5.47 -0.87 5.14
N PRO A 36 5.53 -1.99 5.88
CA PRO A 36 5.61 -1.92 7.32
C PRO A 36 6.87 -1.19 7.76
N ARG A 37 6.78 -0.52 8.89
CA ARG A 37 7.89 0.24 9.43
C ARG A 37 8.41 -0.40 10.69
N GLN A 38 9.71 -0.49 10.82
CA GLN A 38 10.30 -1.04 12.01
C GLN A 38 10.11 -0.08 13.18
N ALA A 39 9.64 -0.60 14.29
CA ALA A 39 9.36 0.21 15.46
C ALA A 39 9.77 -0.56 16.71
N GLY A 40 10.96 -0.30 17.18
CA GLY A 40 11.49 -1.05 18.31
C GLY A 40 11.66 -2.49 17.91
N GLY A 41 11.26 -3.43 18.56
CA GLY A 41 11.39 -4.82 18.15
C GLY A 41 10.22 -5.32 17.32
N GLN A 42 9.36 -4.42 16.86
CA GLN A 42 8.18 -4.85 16.13
C GLN A 42 8.03 -4.07 14.84
N TRP A 43 6.96 -4.37 14.10
CA TRP A 43 6.72 -3.75 12.81
C TRP A 43 5.35 -3.09 12.81
N GLN A 44 5.34 -1.79 12.55
CA GLN A 44 4.11 -1.02 12.48
C GLN A 44 3.44 -1.24 11.13
N ILE A 45 2.13 -1.35 11.14
CA ILE A 45 1.36 -1.56 9.92
C ILE A 45 1.30 -0.25 9.16
N ALA A 46 1.80 -0.26 7.94
CA ALA A 46 1.83 0.93 7.10
C ALA A 46 1.86 0.52 5.64
N GLY A 47 1.45 1.43 4.78
CA GLY A 47 1.48 1.19 3.35
C GLY A 47 0.73 2.26 2.60
N ARG A 48 0.50 2.00 1.33
CA ARG A 48 -0.20 2.94 0.46
C ARG A 48 -1.16 2.20 -0.46
N ILE A 49 -2.23 2.88 -0.81
CA ILE A 49 -3.18 2.36 -1.79
C ILE A 49 -3.22 3.37 -2.93
N LEU A 50 -3.00 2.90 -4.13
CA LEU A 50 -2.89 3.75 -5.31
C LEU A 50 -3.89 3.34 -6.37
N LYS A 51 -4.38 4.33 -7.10
CA LYS A 51 -5.28 4.05 -8.21
C LYS A 51 -5.30 5.25 -9.14
N GLU A 52 -5.44 5.00 -10.42
CA GLU A 52 -5.64 6.06 -11.39
C GLU A 52 -7.13 6.32 -11.50
N VAL A 53 -7.53 7.56 -11.25
CA VAL A 53 -8.92 7.97 -11.32
C VAL A 53 -9.01 9.15 -12.26
N ASP A 54 -9.75 9.00 -13.35
CA ASP A 54 -9.93 10.05 -14.35
C ASP A 54 -8.59 10.59 -14.84
N GLY A 55 -7.64 9.68 -15.06
CA GLY A 55 -6.35 10.09 -15.60
C GLY A 55 -5.38 10.61 -14.57
N GLU A 56 -5.76 10.65 -13.31
CA GLU A 56 -4.88 11.14 -12.26
C GLU A 56 -4.54 10.02 -11.28
N ALA A 57 -3.27 9.94 -10.90
CA ALA A 57 -2.87 8.97 -9.89
C ALA A 57 -3.27 9.47 -8.52
N ARG A 58 -4.01 8.66 -7.79
CA ARG A 58 -4.46 8.99 -6.45
C ARG A 58 -3.74 8.10 -5.45
N GLU A 59 -3.48 8.64 -4.28
CA GLU A 59 -2.75 7.91 -3.26
C GLU A 59 -3.42 8.09 -1.90
N HIS A 60 -3.56 6.99 -1.19
CA HIS A 60 -4.05 7.02 0.19
C HIS A 60 -2.97 6.39 1.06
N VAL A 61 -2.43 7.16 1.99
CA VAL A 61 -1.42 6.65 2.91
C VAL A 61 -2.13 5.96 4.07
N PHE A 62 -1.71 4.73 4.35
CA PHE A 62 -2.34 3.91 5.35
C PHE A 62 -1.34 3.66 6.46
N ILE A 63 -1.60 4.19 7.65
CA ILE A 63 -0.73 4.00 8.79
C ILE A 63 -1.61 3.70 10.00
N ARG A 64 -1.27 2.62 10.69
CA ARG A 64 -2.00 2.24 11.89
C ARG A 64 -1.05 2.19 13.07
N ALA A 65 -1.61 2.35 14.26
CA ALA A 65 -0.80 2.26 15.46
C ALA A 65 -0.43 0.83 15.81
N ASP A 66 -1.13 -0.13 15.22
CA ASP A 66 -0.91 -1.53 15.54
C ASP A 66 0.49 -1.97 15.14
N GLN A 67 1.08 -2.83 15.94
CA GLN A 67 2.40 -3.38 15.68
C GLN A 67 2.34 -4.89 15.77
N LEU A 68 3.13 -5.54 14.93
CA LEU A 68 3.19 -7.00 14.89
C LEU A 68 4.64 -7.45 14.97
N PRO A 69 4.87 -8.69 15.38
CA PRO A 69 6.25 -9.14 15.63
C PRO A 69 7.10 -9.30 14.38
N SER A 70 6.51 -9.44 13.20
CA SER A 70 7.31 -9.62 12.02
C SER A 70 6.86 -8.73 10.88
N ARG A 71 7.78 -8.46 9.97
CA ARG A 71 7.50 -7.66 8.79
C ARG A 71 6.45 -8.33 7.91
N ASP A 72 6.54 -9.64 7.75
CA ASP A 72 5.60 -10.39 6.92
C ASP A 72 4.19 -10.36 7.50
N GLU A 73 4.08 -10.49 8.81
CA GLU A 73 2.76 -10.44 9.42
C GLU A 73 2.15 -9.06 9.30
N ALA A 74 2.97 -8.03 9.47
CA ALA A 74 2.49 -6.67 9.32
C ALA A 74 2.04 -6.40 7.89
N ALA A 75 2.78 -6.91 6.91
CA ALA A 75 2.40 -6.75 5.52
C ALA A 75 1.08 -7.45 5.21
N ASP A 76 0.93 -8.66 5.69
CA ASP A 76 -0.30 -9.41 5.45
C ASP A 76 -1.51 -8.73 6.08
N PHE A 77 -1.33 -8.22 7.29
CA PHE A 77 -2.39 -7.51 7.97
C PHE A 77 -2.78 -6.26 7.17
N MET A 78 -1.79 -5.53 6.69
CA MET A 78 -2.04 -4.32 5.92
C MET A 78 -2.83 -4.63 4.65
N LEU A 79 -2.46 -5.70 3.96
CA LEU A 79 -3.17 -6.08 2.74
C LEU A 79 -4.63 -6.40 3.04
N ARG A 80 -4.88 -7.12 4.12
CA ARG A 80 -6.25 -7.46 4.49
C ARG A 80 -7.07 -6.25 4.86
N LYS A 81 -6.47 -5.32 5.61
CA LYS A 81 -7.17 -4.10 5.98
C LYS A 81 -7.43 -3.23 4.77
N ALA A 82 -6.48 -3.16 3.86
CA ALA A 82 -6.65 -2.37 2.66
C ALA A 82 -7.79 -2.93 1.80
N ARG A 83 -7.85 -4.26 1.65
CA ARG A 83 -8.94 -4.86 0.88
C ARG A 83 -10.29 -4.53 1.50
N SER A 84 -10.36 -4.62 2.82
CA SER A 84 -11.60 -4.30 3.51
C SER A 84 -12.00 -2.85 3.30
N MET A 85 -11.05 -1.96 3.36
CA MET A 85 -11.31 -0.54 3.16
C MET A 85 -11.79 -0.27 1.74
N ILE A 86 -11.17 -0.91 0.77
CA ILE A 86 -11.59 -0.77 -0.62
C ILE A 86 -13.01 -1.30 -0.82
N ASP A 87 -13.32 -2.44 -0.22
CA ASP A 87 -14.64 -3.01 -0.33
C ASP A 87 -15.70 -2.11 0.25
N GLN A 88 -15.37 -1.39 1.30
CA GLN A 88 -16.35 -0.54 1.98
C GLN A 88 -16.45 0.83 1.36
N GLN A 89 -15.36 1.40 0.90
CA GLN A 89 -15.33 2.78 0.48
C GLN A 89 -15.02 3.00 -0.99
N GLY A 90 -14.36 2.04 -1.64
CA GLY A 90 -13.98 2.21 -3.03
C GLY A 90 -13.16 3.48 -3.20
N ASP A 91 -13.46 4.24 -4.23
CA ASP A 91 -12.72 5.48 -4.50
C ASP A 91 -12.87 6.51 -3.39
N GLY A 92 -13.79 6.29 -2.46
CA GLY A 92 -13.95 7.20 -1.34
C GLY A 92 -12.75 7.27 -0.42
N ILE A 93 -11.85 6.29 -0.50
CA ILE A 93 -10.67 6.32 0.35
C ILE A 93 -9.75 7.48 0.02
N PHE A 94 -9.91 8.06 -1.16
CA PHE A 94 -9.04 9.16 -1.59
C PHE A 94 -9.60 10.54 -1.23
N ARG A 95 -10.70 10.61 -0.52
CA ARG A 95 -11.31 11.89 -0.19
C ARG A 95 -10.93 12.43 1.16
#